data_c834ada6161d1a10f3b6e3fca8981678
#
_entry.id   c834ada6161d1a10f3b6e3fca8981678
#
_cell.length_a   1.000
_cell.length_b   1.000
_cell.length_c   1.000
_cell.angle_alpha   90.00
_cell.angle_beta   90.00
_cell.angle_gamma   90.00
#
_symmetry.space_group_name_H-M   'P 1'
#
loop_
_entity.id
_entity.type
_entity.pdbx_description
1 polymer ?
#
loop_
_entity_poly.entity_id
_entity_poly.type
_entity_poly.pdbx_seq_one_letter_code
_entity_poly.pdbx_strand_id
1 'polypeptide(L)'
;MKKTANWRGRLFLLAMVGCVQFLLLSTVAMFFYPGGTYSDEETIGYTFTQNFFSDLGRTAAHNGDSNTVSMVLFIIALSMAGLSLIVFFMAVPPHFTENRTSRRLSTIGSVLGVISGLGFIGIAAMPADVNQT
;
A
#
# COMPACT_ATOMS: atom_id res chain seq x y z
N MET A 1 27.82 22.17 -5.46
CA MET A 1 27.70 20.73 -5.28
C MET A 1 26.86 20.27 -4.08
N LYS A 2 26.35 21.13 -3.21
CA LYS A 2 25.51 20.74 -2.04
C LYS A 2 24.00 20.55 -2.34
N LYS A 3 23.49 20.99 -3.50
CA LYS A 3 22.05 20.89 -3.83
C LYS A 3 21.57 19.48 -4.26
N THR A 4 22.45 18.65 -4.81
CA THR A 4 22.07 17.32 -5.30
C THR A 4 21.92 16.26 -4.19
N ALA A 5 22.58 16.45 -3.04
CA ALA A 5 22.46 15.56 -1.89
C ALA A 5 21.10 15.69 -1.17
N ASN A 6 20.51 16.90 -1.17
CA ASN A 6 19.26 17.18 -0.44
C ASN A 6 17.99 16.60 -1.10
N TRP A 7 17.93 16.49 -2.44
CA TRP A 7 16.74 15.95 -3.10
C TRP A 7 16.61 14.45 -2.92
N ARG A 8 17.73 13.70 -2.91
CA ARG A 8 17.72 12.25 -2.67
C ARG A 8 17.27 11.93 -1.25
N GLY A 9 17.75 12.67 -0.24
CA GLY A 9 17.27 12.55 1.13
C GLY A 9 15.76 12.80 1.24
N ARG A 10 15.22 13.74 0.46
CA ARG A 10 13.78 13.99 0.38
C ARG A 10 12.99 12.81 -0.20
N LEU A 11 13.55 12.08 -1.17
CA LEU A 11 12.89 10.89 -1.73
C LEU A 11 12.76 9.76 -0.69
N PHE A 12 13.81 9.54 0.13
CA PHE A 12 13.73 8.58 1.23
C PHE A 12 12.72 9.02 2.31
N LEU A 13 12.68 10.31 2.63
CA LEU A 13 11.66 10.86 3.55
C LEU A 13 10.26 10.67 3.01
N LEU A 14 10.02 10.89 1.72
CA LEU A 14 8.72 10.64 1.07
C LEU A 14 8.31 9.17 1.19
N ALA A 15 9.27 8.24 1.00
CA ALA A 15 9.00 6.81 1.18
C ALA A 15 8.63 6.47 2.63
N MET A 16 9.33 7.06 3.61
CA MET A 16 8.99 6.88 5.04
C MET A 16 7.61 7.44 5.36
N VAL A 17 7.28 8.63 4.88
CA VAL A 17 5.93 9.22 5.02
C VAL A 17 4.87 8.31 4.39
N GLY A 18 5.17 7.70 3.23
CA GLY A 18 4.31 6.74 2.58
C GLY A 18 4.03 5.50 3.44
N CYS A 19 5.03 4.97 4.13
CA CYS A 19 4.85 3.85 5.06
C CYS A 19 3.99 4.25 6.27
N VAL A 20 4.28 5.40 6.87
CA VAL A 20 3.54 5.89 8.04
C VAL A 20 2.07 6.16 7.69
N GLN A 21 1.81 6.86 6.57
CA GLN A 21 0.45 7.13 6.13
C GLN A 21 -0.33 5.85 5.82
N PHE A 22 0.34 4.84 5.22
CA PHE A 22 -0.30 3.54 4.96
C PHE A 22 -0.80 2.90 6.24
N LEU A 23 0.02 2.85 7.29
CA LEU A 23 -0.36 2.31 8.59
C LEU A 23 -1.50 3.12 9.22
N LEU A 24 -1.42 4.46 9.19
CA LEU A 24 -2.44 5.33 9.78
C LEU A 24 -3.78 5.19 9.06
N LEU A 25 -3.79 5.33 7.73
CA LEU A 25 -5.04 5.26 6.96
C LEU A 25 -5.67 3.87 6.99
N SER A 26 -4.87 2.80 6.95
CA SER A 26 -5.39 1.45 7.08
C SER A 26 -5.99 1.21 8.47
N THR A 27 -5.35 1.71 9.53
CA THR A 27 -5.90 1.64 10.89
C THR A 27 -7.21 2.42 11.00
N VAL A 28 -7.26 3.64 10.44
CA VAL A 28 -8.50 4.44 10.43
C VAL A 28 -9.59 3.72 9.62
N ALA A 29 -9.25 3.10 8.49
CA ALA A 29 -10.20 2.32 7.69
C ALA A 29 -10.84 1.17 8.49
N MET A 30 -10.08 0.51 9.38
CA MET A 30 -10.61 -0.53 10.27
C MET A 30 -11.71 -0.01 11.19
N PHE A 31 -11.60 1.22 11.69
CA PHE A 31 -12.64 1.83 12.54
C PHE A 31 -13.93 2.16 11.78
N PHE A 32 -13.84 2.36 10.46
CA PHE A 32 -14.98 2.63 9.59
C PHE A 32 -15.54 1.39 8.90
N TYR A 33 -14.94 0.22 9.11
CA TYR A 33 -15.45 -1.02 8.54
C TYR A 33 -16.76 -1.41 9.24
N PRO A 34 -17.87 -1.64 8.48
CA PRO A 34 -19.18 -1.86 9.08
C PRO A 34 -19.28 -3.12 9.92
N GLY A 35 -18.72 -4.22 9.43
CA GLY A 35 -18.75 -5.51 10.14
C GLY A 35 -18.86 -6.71 9.23
N GLY A 36 -19.01 -7.86 9.87
CA GLY A 36 -19.00 -9.17 9.22
C GLY A 36 -17.59 -9.68 8.92
N THR A 37 -17.45 -10.98 8.97
CA THR A 37 -16.26 -11.73 8.55
C THR A 37 -16.68 -12.79 7.55
N TYR A 38 -15.73 -13.46 6.90
CA TYR A 38 -16.02 -14.54 5.97
C TYR A 38 -16.81 -15.71 6.62
N SER A 39 -16.61 -15.93 7.92
CA SER A 39 -17.22 -17.04 8.68
C SER A 39 -18.42 -16.61 9.54
N ASP A 40 -18.58 -15.31 9.80
CA ASP A 40 -19.66 -14.80 10.68
C ASP A 40 -20.04 -13.37 10.22
N GLU A 41 -21.19 -13.25 9.61
CA GLU A 41 -21.72 -11.99 9.08
C GLU A 41 -22.26 -11.06 10.19
N GLU A 42 -22.49 -11.59 11.41
CA GLU A 42 -23.09 -10.80 12.53
C GLU A 42 -22.03 -10.05 13.35
N THR A 43 -20.74 -10.25 13.08
CA THR A 43 -19.70 -9.54 13.81
C THR A 43 -19.75 -8.03 13.55
N ILE A 44 -19.55 -7.24 14.62
CA ILE A 44 -19.60 -5.78 14.55
C ILE A 44 -18.18 -5.22 14.30
N GLY A 45 -18.03 -4.39 13.25
CA GLY A 45 -16.79 -3.75 12.95
C GLY A 45 -15.70 -4.70 12.44
N TYR A 46 -14.47 -4.20 12.33
CA TYR A 46 -13.32 -4.97 11.86
C TYR A 46 -12.74 -5.84 12.99
N THR A 47 -12.69 -7.14 12.77
CA THR A 47 -12.09 -8.10 13.70
C THR A 47 -10.71 -8.51 13.19
N PHE A 48 -9.66 -8.05 13.86
CA PHE A 48 -8.26 -8.16 13.41
C PHE A 48 -7.80 -9.62 13.18
N THR A 49 -8.39 -10.59 13.89
CA THR A 49 -8.03 -12.02 13.81
C THR A 49 -8.89 -12.81 12.82
N GLN A 50 -9.96 -12.26 12.32
CA GLN A 50 -10.95 -12.97 11.49
C GLN A 50 -11.20 -12.31 10.14
N ASN A 51 -11.03 -10.98 10.02
CA ASN A 51 -11.09 -10.29 8.75
C ASN A 51 -9.75 -10.37 8.02
N PHE A 52 -9.82 -10.46 6.69
CA PHE A 52 -8.68 -10.24 5.84
C PHE A 52 -8.40 -8.74 5.71
N PHE A 53 -7.14 -8.37 5.56
CA PHE A 53 -6.76 -6.97 5.35
C PHE A 53 -7.41 -6.37 4.09
N SER A 54 -7.60 -7.19 3.05
CA SER A 54 -8.31 -6.84 1.81
C SER A 54 -9.79 -6.56 1.98
N ASP A 55 -10.41 -7.00 3.08
CA ASP A 55 -11.83 -6.70 3.36
C ASP A 55 -12.09 -5.20 3.47
N LEU A 56 -11.08 -4.44 3.91
CA LEU A 56 -11.15 -2.97 3.94
C LEU A 56 -11.41 -2.36 2.56
N GLY A 57 -10.96 -3.02 1.49
CA GLY A 57 -11.12 -2.59 0.10
C GLY A 57 -12.36 -3.13 -0.61
N ARG A 58 -13.28 -3.81 0.08
CA ARG A 58 -14.56 -4.28 -0.48
C ARG A 58 -15.54 -3.10 -0.66
N THR A 59 -16.43 -3.20 -1.64
CA THR A 59 -17.52 -2.22 -1.83
C THR A 59 -18.62 -2.41 -0.80
N ALA A 60 -18.94 -3.67 -0.46
CA ALA A 60 -19.81 -4.06 0.64
C ALA A 60 -19.05 -4.90 1.65
N ALA A 61 -19.26 -4.64 2.94
CA ALA A 61 -18.73 -5.45 4.02
C ALA A 61 -19.39 -6.85 4.04
N HIS A 62 -18.84 -7.79 4.80
CA HIS A 62 -19.40 -9.14 4.86
C HIS A 62 -20.80 -9.21 5.47
N ASN A 63 -21.19 -8.23 6.29
CA ASN A 63 -22.56 -8.08 6.82
C ASN A 63 -23.56 -7.49 5.82
N GLY A 64 -23.13 -7.19 4.58
CA GLY A 64 -23.95 -6.61 3.53
C GLY A 64 -24.04 -5.08 3.51
N ASP A 65 -23.54 -4.41 4.54
CA ASP A 65 -23.56 -2.95 4.61
C ASP A 65 -22.54 -2.30 3.65
N SER A 66 -22.84 -1.08 3.21
CA SER A 66 -21.94 -0.29 2.37
C SER A 66 -20.62 0.03 3.09
N ASN A 67 -19.50 -0.35 2.49
CA ASN A 67 -18.15 -0.15 3.04
C ASN A 67 -17.39 1.04 2.40
N THR A 68 -18.11 2.02 1.90
CA THR A 68 -17.54 3.11 1.08
C THR A 68 -16.41 3.87 1.79
N VAL A 69 -16.56 4.22 3.07
CA VAL A 69 -15.55 5.02 3.79
C VAL A 69 -14.26 4.23 3.99
N SER A 70 -14.36 3.01 4.52
CA SER A 70 -13.19 2.14 4.71
C SER A 70 -12.50 1.83 3.37
N MET A 71 -13.28 1.52 2.33
CA MET A 71 -12.77 1.25 0.97
C MET A 71 -11.98 2.44 0.41
N VAL A 72 -12.52 3.65 0.48
CA VAL A 72 -11.82 4.85 -0.04
C VAL A 72 -10.53 5.11 0.72
N LEU A 73 -10.54 5.02 2.05
CA LEU A 73 -9.34 5.17 2.88
C LEU A 73 -8.29 4.11 2.53
N PHE A 74 -8.70 2.87 2.34
CA PHE A 74 -7.81 1.77 1.97
C PHE A 74 -7.20 1.95 0.57
N ILE A 75 -8.01 2.37 -0.42
CA ILE A 75 -7.54 2.67 -1.79
C ILE A 75 -6.48 3.78 -1.76
N ILE A 76 -6.73 4.86 -1.01
CA ILE A 76 -5.77 5.97 -0.86
C ILE A 76 -4.50 5.46 -0.19
N ALA A 77 -4.62 4.71 0.92
CA ALA A 77 -3.49 4.16 1.65
C ALA A 77 -2.59 3.30 0.75
N LEU A 78 -3.20 2.38 0.00
CA LEU A 78 -2.50 1.43 -0.86
C LEU A 78 -1.86 2.11 -2.08
N SER A 79 -2.58 3.05 -2.71
CA SER A 79 -2.08 3.81 -3.86
C SER A 79 -0.87 4.68 -3.47
N MET A 80 -0.94 5.39 -2.35
CA MET A 80 0.17 6.20 -1.85
C MET A 80 1.36 5.33 -1.41
N ALA A 81 1.12 4.16 -0.83
CA ALA A 81 2.17 3.20 -0.52
C ALA A 81 2.87 2.71 -1.79
N GLY A 82 2.11 2.36 -2.83
CA GLY A 82 2.66 1.98 -4.14
C GLY A 82 3.51 3.07 -4.77
N LEU A 83 3.03 4.32 -4.78
CA LEU A 83 3.80 5.48 -5.26
C LEU A 83 5.08 5.69 -4.46
N SER A 84 5.02 5.54 -3.13
CA SER A 84 6.19 5.66 -2.25
C SER A 84 7.24 4.59 -2.52
N LEU A 85 6.82 3.35 -2.79
CA LEU A 85 7.71 2.27 -3.21
C LEU A 85 8.39 2.59 -4.54
N ILE A 86 7.65 3.08 -5.53
CA ILE A 86 8.22 3.47 -6.83
C ILE A 86 9.31 4.53 -6.63
N VAL A 87 8.99 5.61 -5.90
CA VAL A 87 9.94 6.69 -5.61
C VAL A 87 11.18 6.17 -4.89
N PHE A 88 11.01 5.31 -3.87
CA PHE A 88 12.09 4.69 -3.12
C PHE A 88 13.01 3.89 -4.04
N PHE A 89 12.46 2.95 -4.80
CA PHE A 89 13.26 2.06 -5.65
C PHE A 89 13.90 2.79 -6.84
N MET A 90 13.35 3.89 -7.31
CA MET A 90 14.03 4.76 -8.29
C MET A 90 15.22 5.52 -7.68
N ALA A 91 15.21 5.79 -6.37
CA ALA A 91 16.28 6.48 -5.69
C ALA A 91 17.47 5.57 -5.29
N VAL A 92 17.27 4.24 -5.23
CA VAL A 92 18.26 3.28 -4.73
C VAL A 92 19.48 3.08 -5.64
N PRO A 93 19.37 2.85 -6.98
CA PRO A 93 20.50 2.44 -7.82
C PRO A 93 21.70 3.39 -7.78
N PRO A 94 21.54 4.73 -7.74
CA PRO A 94 22.68 5.65 -7.71
C PRO A 94 23.57 5.57 -6.46
N HIS A 95 23.13 4.83 -5.41
CA HIS A 95 23.90 4.65 -4.19
C HIS A 95 24.84 3.43 -4.26
N PHE A 96 24.65 2.55 -5.24
CA PHE A 96 25.40 1.29 -5.39
C PHE A 96 26.20 1.30 -6.68
N THR A 97 27.26 2.14 -6.73
CA THR A 97 28.08 2.33 -7.93
C THR A 97 29.50 1.77 -7.80
N GLU A 98 29.88 1.26 -6.64
CA GLU A 98 31.27 0.90 -6.30
C GLU A 98 31.81 -0.24 -7.19
N ASN A 99 30.98 -1.23 -7.49
CA ASN A 99 31.36 -2.33 -8.36
C ASN A 99 30.22 -2.77 -9.28
N ARG A 100 30.57 -3.51 -10.35
CA ARG A 100 29.63 -3.97 -11.39
C ARG A 100 28.52 -4.85 -10.82
N THR A 101 28.82 -5.69 -9.83
CA THR A 101 27.87 -6.63 -9.22
C THR A 101 26.85 -5.87 -8.38
N SER A 102 27.28 -4.99 -7.48
CA SER A 102 26.39 -4.17 -6.65
C SER A 102 25.46 -3.31 -7.50
N ARG A 103 26.00 -2.71 -8.58
CA ARG A 103 25.20 -1.92 -9.52
C ARG A 103 24.13 -2.75 -10.22
N ARG A 104 24.47 -3.97 -10.67
CA ARG A 104 23.49 -4.87 -11.31
C ARG A 104 22.41 -5.30 -10.34
N LEU A 105 22.77 -5.74 -9.14
CA LEU A 105 21.83 -6.17 -8.11
C LEU A 105 20.89 -5.05 -7.69
N SER A 106 21.40 -3.85 -7.46
CA SER A 106 20.55 -2.69 -7.11
C SER A 106 19.59 -2.31 -8.24
N THR A 107 20.03 -2.41 -9.50
CA THR A 107 19.15 -2.13 -10.65
C THR A 107 18.04 -3.17 -10.77
N ILE A 108 18.37 -4.47 -10.67
CA ILE A 108 17.38 -5.56 -10.71
C ILE A 108 16.37 -5.41 -9.55
N GLY A 109 16.87 -5.21 -8.33
CA GLY A 109 16.03 -4.99 -7.15
C GLY A 109 15.11 -3.78 -7.32
N SER A 110 15.61 -2.69 -7.91
CA SER A 110 14.81 -1.50 -8.16
C SER A 110 13.72 -1.72 -9.21
N VAL A 111 14.02 -2.44 -10.28
CA VAL A 111 13.00 -2.81 -11.29
C VAL A 111 11.90 -3.64 -10.64
N LEU A 112 12.25 -4.66 -9.86
CA LEU A 112 11.27 -5.48 -9.14
C LEU A 112 10.46 -4.66 -8.14
N GLY A 113 11.12 -3.74 -7.42
CA GLY A 113 10.46 -2.84 -6.49
C GLY A 113 9.47 -1.87 -7.15
N VAL A 114 9.81 -1.33 -8.31
CA VAL A 114 8.89 -0.50 -9.11
C VAL A 114 7.69 -1.32 -9.58
N ILE A 115 7.91 -2.54 -10.07
CA ILE A 115 6.83 -3.47 -10.47
C ILE A 115 5.91 -3.75 -9.26
N SER A 116 6.49 -4.00 -8.07
CA SER A 116 5.71 -4.19 -6.84
C SER A 116 4.87 -2.95 -6.50
N GLY A 117 5.43 -1.75 -6.60
CA GLY A 117 4.70 -0.50 -6.38
C GLY A 117 3.52 -0.33 -7.34
N LEU A 118 3.70 -0.66 -8.62
CA LEU A 118 2.61 -0.69 -9.61
C LEU A 118 1.55 -1.74 -9.25
N GLY A 119 1.98 -2.92 -8.73
CA GLY A 119 1.08 -3.95 -8.23
C GLY A 119 0.19 -3.45 -7.09
N PHE A 120 0.74 -2.70 -6.13
CA PHE A 120 -0.05 -2.09 -5.04
C PHE A 120 -1.13 -1.14 -5.58
N ILE A 121 -0.79 -0.30 -6.57
CA ILE A 121 -1.75 0.61 -7.21
C ILE A 121 -2.81 -0.20 -7.99
N GLY A 122 -2.39 -1.26 -8.67
CA GLY A 122 -3.31 -2.16 -9.39
C GLY A 122 -4.32 -2.83 -8.47
N ILE A 123 -3.87 -3.35 -7.32
CA ILE A 123 -4.75 -3.93 -6.29
C ILE A 123 -5.71 -2.87 -5.74
N ALA A 124 -5.23 -1.65 -5.48
CA ALA A 124 -6.08 -0.56 -5.02
C ALA A 124 -7.21 -0.20 -5.99
N ALA A 125 -6.99 -0.38 -7.29
CA ALA A 125 -7.97 -0.10 -8.33
C ALA A 125 -9.02 -1.21 -8.52
N MET A 126 -8.85 -2.37 -7.86
CA MET A 126 -9.71 -3.55 -8.02
C MET A 126 -10.34 -3.94 -6.67
N PRO A 127 -11.59 -3.53 -6.39
CA PRO A 127 -12.30 -3.97 -5.19
C PRO A 127 -12.35 -5.49 -5.10
N ALA A 128 -12.17 -6.03 -3.89
CA ALA A 128 -12.02 -7.47 -3.67
C ALA A 128 -13.30 -8.29 -3.95
N ASP A 129 -14.46 -7.64 -4.02
CA ASP A 129 -15.78 -8.25 -4.20
C ASP A 129 -16.34 -8.16 -5.62
N VAL A 130 -15.70 -7.42 -6.53
CA VAL A 130 -16.20 -7.26 -7.92
C VAL A 130 -16.16 -8.54 -8.75
N ASN A 131 -15.35 -9.53 -8.36
CA ASN A 131 -15.24 -10.82 -9.07
C ASN A 131 -15.98 -11.98 -8.38
N GLN A 132 -16.88 -11.71 -7.42
CA GLN A 132 -17.61 -12.74 -6.67
C GLN A 132 -19.08 -12.89 -7.13
N THR A 133 -19.45 -12.30 -8.27
CA THR A 133 -20.77 -12.49 -8.91
C THR A 133 -20.73 -13.59 -9.93
#